data_32c5f34eaf243851b94758d68716a698
#
_entry.id   32c5f34eaf243851b94758d68716a698
#
_cell.length_a   1.000
_cell.length_b   1.000
_cell.length_c   1.000
_cell.angle_alpha   90.00
_cell.angle_beta   90.00
_cell.angle_gamma   90.00
#
_symmetry.space_group_name_H-M   'P 1'
#
loop_
_entity.id
_entity.type
_entity.pdbx_description
1 polymer ?
#
loop_
_entity_poly.entity_id
_entity_poly.type
_entity_poly.pdbx_seq_one_letter_code
_entity_poly.pdbx_strand_id
1 'polypeptide(L)'
;MGLLSVEELVTGKRSEGKEASDFQGGEYEAAVNQGKQDDRRSLQELPGGDGASGEADSGSEQEEVSVAALNTDKSGRLKLESVDDLFNILQLRKRRKERKSSIYKKTEPEPETVPETVDELLFLTAVMENKLPVVEKYLTDGGNPNAADNFQRTALHKASFKGHVEVMRRLLEAGAAIEQKDKLEATAVHWACRGGCLPALQLLLDQGAKITSRDKLQSTPLHVAVRTGHCECAEHLIHCGADVNAKDRDGDTVMHDAVRINRFKMMKLLMMYGASLSTKNCDGKTPLETLYSWQNGAKSLLCNFNQEKP
;
A
#
# COMPACT_ATOMS: atom_id res chain seq x y z
N MET A 1 -25.39 -26.07 15.14
CA MET A 1 -24.87 -24.70 14.95
C MET A 1 -23.92 -24.44 16.12
N GLY A 2 -22.61 -24.54 15.91
CA GLY A 2 -21.62 -24.32 16.97
C GLY A 2 -21.41 -22.82 17.17
N LEU A 3 -21.52 -22.37 18.41
CA LEU A 3 -21.20 -21.03 18.84
C LEU A 3 -19.68 -20.84 18.71
N LEU A 4 -19.26 -19.84 17.98
CA LEU A 4 -17.84 -19.44 17.87
C LEU A 4 -17.38 -18.87 19.24
N SER A 5 -16.16 -19.20 19.64
CA SER A 5 -15.57 -18.62 20.86
C SER A 5 -15.27 -17.13 20.68
N VAL A 6 -15.22 -16.39 21.77
CA VAL A 6 -14.91 -14.94 21.72
C VAL A 6 -13.55 -14.66 21.08
N GLU A 7 -12.58 -15.57 21.26
CA GLU A 7 -11.26 -15.49 20.62
C GLU A 7 -11.32 -15.66 19.09
N GLU A 8 -12.18 -16.52 18.58
CA GLU A 8 -12.39 -16.71 17.14
C GLU A 8 -13.04 -15.48 16.49
N LEU A 9 -13.93 -14.80 17.22
CA LEU A 9 -14.57 -13.56 16.77
C LEU A 9 -13.62 -12.35 16.76
N VAL A 10 -12.66 -12.31 17.68
CA VAL A 10 -11.71 -11.18 17.82
C VAL A 10 -10.50 -11.36 16.92
N THR A 11 -10.03 -12.57 16.70
CA THR A 11 -8.81 -12.86 15.94
C THR A 11 -9.06 -13.31 14.51
N GLY A 12 -10.29 -13.73 14.17
CA GLY A 12 -10.64 -14.28 12.85
C GLY A 12 -9.96 -15.63 12.55
N LYS A 13 -9.37 -16.29 13.56
CA LYS A 13 -8.72 -17.60 13.42
C LYS A 13 -9.58 -18.66 14.10
N ARG A 14 -10.02 -19.64 13.33
CA ARG A 14 -10.69 -20.84 13.84
C ARG A 14 -9.67 -21.74 14.51
N SER A 15 -9.88 -22.11 15.77
CA SER A 15 -9.06 -23.08 16.48
C SER A 15 -9.38 -24.49 16.00
N GLU A 16 -8.58 -25.01 15.07
CA GLU A 16 -8.48 -26.45 14.89
C GLU A 16 -7.40 -26.98 15.83
N GLY A 17 -7.80 -27.94 16.65
CA GLY A 17 -7.04 -28.41 17.80
C GLY A 17 -5.73 -29.12 17.48
N LYS A 18 -4.76 -28.90 18.39
CA LYS A 18 -3.52 -29.64 18.69
C LYS A 18 -2.48 -29.74 17.55
N GLU A 19 -1.31 -29.18 17.65
CA GLU A 19 -0.20 -29.37 18.61
C GLU A 19 0.70 -28.14 18.60
N ALA A 20 1.17 -27.77 19.79
CA ALA A 20 2.14 -26.71 20.00
C ALA A 20 3.54 -27.22 19.62
N SER A 21 4.24 -26.50 18.75
CA SER A 21 5.69 -26.49 18.72
C SER A 21 6.19 -25.07 18.37
N ASP A 22 6.80 -24.47 19.37
CA ASP A 22 7.84 -23.44 19.34
C ASP A 22 7.84 -22.43 18.17
N PHE A 23 7.12 -21.32 18.37
CA PHE A 23 7.36 -20.09 17.67
C PHE A 23 8.02 -19.10 18.65
N GLN A 24 9.32 -18.86 18.46
CA GLN A 24 10.06 -17.82 19.19
C GLN A 24 9.55 -16.45 18.77
N GLY A 25 8.68 -15.84 19.59
CA GLY A 25 8.03 -14.56 19.37
C GLY A 25 8.90 -13.32 19.65
N GLY A 26 10.21 -13.35 19.36
CA GLY A 26 11.12 -12.25 19.72
C GLY A 26 11.01 -10.99 18.85
N GLU A 27 10.69 -11.11 17.56
CA GLU A 27 10.72 -9.96 16.66
C GLU A 27 9.43 -9.12 16.67
N TYR A 28 8.28 -9.72 16.99
CA TYR A 28 7.01 -8.98 17.04
C TYR A 28 6.87 -8.12 18.30
N GLU A 29 7.44 -8.58 19.43
CA GLU A 29 7.48 -7.79 20.67
C GLU A 29 8.42 -6.60 20.60
N ALA A 30 9.52 -6.69 19.85
CA ALA A 30 10.44 -5.58 19.63
C ALA A 30 9.78 -4.43 18.84
N ALA A 31 9.00 -4.73 17.81
CA ALA A 31 8.30 -3.74 17.01
C ALA A 31 7.15 -3.04 17.79
N VAL A 32 6.46 -3.77 18.65
CA VAL A 32 5.39 -3.21 19.51
C VAL A 32 5.97 -2.33 20.63
N ASN A 33 7.15 -2.68 21.15
CA ASN A 33 7.80 -1.89 22.19
C ASN A 33 8.46 -0.62 21.65
N GLN A 34 8.95 -0.62 20.42
CA GLN A 34 9.48 0.57 19.75
C GLN A 34 8.40 1.60 19.47
N GLY A 35 7.22 1.18 18.99
CA GLY A 35 6.05 2.06 18.83
C GLY A 35 5.53 2.68 20.14
N LYS A 36 5.72 2.00 21.30
CA LYS A 36 5.37 2.53 22.63
C LYS A 36 6.37 3.53 23.17
N GLN A 37 7.64 3.48 22.75
CA GLN A 37 8.67 4.47 23.14
C GLN A 37 8.53 5.76 22.35
N ASP A 38 8.15 5.68 21.07
CA ASP A 38 7.91 6.86 20.23
C ASP A 38 6.65 7.63 20.68
N ASP A 39 5.59 6.92 21.10
CA ASP A 39 4.39 7.53 21.68
C ASP A 39 4.66 8.21 23.05
N ARG A 40 5.66 7.74 23.82
CA ARG A 40 6.04 8.38 25.10
C ARG A 40 6.93 9.60 24.92
N ARG A 41 7.76 9.66 23.88
CA ARG A 41 8.61 10.84 23.59
C ARG A 41 7.80 12.04 23.13
N SER A 42 6.72 11.83 22.37
CA SER A 42 5.86 12.92 21.91
C SER A 42 4.98 13.55 22.99
N LEU A 43 4.93 12.97 24.19
CA LEU A 43 4.17 13.52 25.34
C LEU A 43 5.02 14.31 26.34
N GLN A 44 6.35 14.40 26.18
CA GLN A 44 7.26 15.07 27.10
C GLN A 44 7.76 16.42 26.64
N GLU A 45 7.44 16.89 25.42
CA GLU A 45 7.87 18.20 24.92
C GLU A 45 6.68 19.15 24.72
N LEU A 46 6.10 19.64 25.84
CA LEU A 46 5.31 20.86 25.82
C LEU A 46 5.77 21.74 27.03
N PRO A 47 6.28 22.94 26.77
CA PRO A 47 6.64 23.85 27.83
C PRO A 47 5.40 24.46 28.49
N GLY A 48 5.43 24.55 29.82
CA GLY A 48 4.41 25.19 30.61
C GLY A 48 4.37 26.69 30.35
N GLY A 49 3.17 27.23 30.27
CA GLY A 49 2.89 28.67 30.23
C GLY A 49 1.63 28.97 31.04
N ASP A 50 1.79 29.83 32.02
CA ASP A 50 0.86 30.22 33.05
C ASP A 50 -0.41 30.95 32.59
N GLY A 51 -1.50 30.67 33.33
CA GLY A 51 -2.47 31.61 33.87
C GLY A 51 -3.33 32.49 32.97
N ALA A 52 -4.64 32.27 33.00
CA ALA A 52 -5.62 33.28 33.49
C ALA A 52 -7.07 32.77 33.34
N SER A 53 -7.80 33.03 34.38
CA SER A 53 -9.22 32.94 34.66
C SER A 53 -10.18 33.41 33.55
N GLY A 54 -11.38 32.76 33.47
CA GLY A 54 -12.56 33.43 32.89
C GLY A 54 -13.68 32.46 32.41
N GLU A 55 -14.65 32.28 33.28
CA GLU A 55 -16.10 32.16 33.05
C GLU A 55 -16.73 30.93 32.32
N ALA A 56 -17.73 30.46 33.02
CA ALA A 56 -18.65 29.37 32.73
C ALA A 56 -19.51 29.61 31.49
N ASP A 57 -19.75 28.52 30.73
CA ASP A 57 -21.04 28.33 30.09
C ASP A 57 -21.44 26.84 30.13
N SER A 58 -22.71 26.67 30.43
CA SER A 58 -23.43 25.47 30.76
C SER A 58 -23.74 24.61 29.52
N GLY A 59 -23.67 23.30 29.70
CA GLY A 59 -24.57 22.40 28.98
C GLY A 59 -23.96 21.37 28.06
N SER A 60 -23.70 20.25 28.59
CA SER A 60 -24.08 18.89 28.18
C SER A 60 -23.21 17.88 28.89
N GLU A 61 -23.83 17.15 29.81
CA GLU A 61 -23.21 15.99 30.46
C GLU A 61 -22.94 14.91 29.39
N GLN A 62 -21.73 14.89 28.88
CA GLN A 62 -21.18 13.73 28.20
C GLN A 62 -20.47 12.88 29.25
N GLU A 63 -21.10 11.74 29.62
CA GLU A 63 -20.45 10.73 30.42
C GLU A 63 -19.07 10.40 29.87
N GLU A 64 -18.04 10.93 30.50
CA GLU A 64 -16.66 10.51 30.30
C GLU A 64 -16.53 9.09 30.86
N VAL A 65 -16.59 8.09 29.98
CA VAL A 65 -16.15 6.75 30.33
C VAL A 65 -14.66 6.82 30.65
N SER A 66 -14.36 6.91 31.95
CA SER A 66 -12.98 6.98 32.43
C SER A 66 -12.25 5.68 32.05
N VAL A 67 -10.98 5.82 31.69
CA VAL A 67 -10.06 4.67 31.41
C VAL A 67 -9.97 3.70 32.59
N ALA A 68 -10.42 4.12 33.80
CA ALA A 68 -10.52 3.32 35.01
C ALA A 68 -11.58 2.20 34.97
N ALA A 69 -12.46 2.16 33.95
CA ALA A 69 -13.48 1.10 33.80
C ALA A 69 -12.98 -0.10 32.97
N LEU A 70 -11.72 -0.14 32.56
CA LEU A 70 -11.17 -1.27 31.81
C LEU A 70 -10.57 -2.30 32.76
N ASN A 71 -11.09 -3.53 32.69
CA ASN A 71 -10.58 -4.65 33.48
C ASN A 71 -9.21 -5.06 32.91
N THR A 72 -8.13 -4.82 33.66
CA THR A 72 -6.76 -5.18 33.29
C THR A 72 -6.17 -6.16 34.30
N ASP A 73 -5.35 -7.09 33.81
CA ASP A 73 -4.58 -8.00 34.66
C ASP A 73 -3.38 -7.28 35.31
N LYS A 74 -2.68 -8.00 36.20
CA LYS A 74 -1.50 -7.47 36.92
C LYS A 74 -0.34 -7.06 35.97
N SER A 75 -0.42 -7.47 34.69
CA SER A 75 0.56 -7.11 33.64
C SER A 75 0.10 -5.95 32.77
N GLY A 76 -1.09 -5.35 33.04
CA GLY A 76 -1.67 -4.26 32.26
C GLY A 76 -2.34 -4.73 30.95
N ARG A 77 -2.57 -6.04 30.77
CA ARG A 77 -3.32 -6.57 29.63
C ARG A 77 -4.80 -6.51 29.90
N LEU A 78 -5.58 -6.14 28.87
CA LEU A 78 -7.04 -6.11 28.96
C LEU A 78 -7.58 -7.53 29.16
N LYS A 79 -8.37 -7.73 30.22
CA LYS A 79 -9.16 -8.93 30.46
C LYS A 79 -10.55 -8.75 29.89
N LEU A 80 -11.01 -9.72 29.12
CA LEU A 80 -12.35 -9.81 28.56
C LEU A 80 -13.11 -10.84 29.36
N GLU A 81 -13.72 -10.43 30.46
CA GLU A 81 -14.49 -11.32 31.34
C GLU A 81 -16.01 -11.10 31.20
N SER A 82 -16.42 -9.97 30.61
CA SER A 82 -17.83 -9.61 30.44
C SER A 82 -18.13 -9.03 29.06
N VAL A 83 -19.41 -9.03 28.67
CA VAL A 83 -19.91 -8.38 27.46
C VAL A 83 -19.67 -6.86 27.53
N ASP A 84 -19.71 -6.29 28.74
CA ASP A 84 -19.46 -4.86 28.95
C ASP A 84 -18.01 -4.48 28.68
N ASP A 85 -17.03 -5.35 28.98
CA ASP A 85 -15.63 -5.14 28.63
C ASP A 85 -15.46 -5.05 27.11
N LEU A 86 -16.13 -5.95 26.37
CA LEU A 86 -16.10 -5.92 24.90
C LEU A 86 -16.74 -4.63 24.35
N PHE A 87 -17.87 -4.22 24.92
CA PHE A 87 -18.56 -2.99 24.52
C PHE A 87 -17.68 -1.76 24.79
N ASN A 88 -17.04 -1.66 25.95
CA ASN A 88 -16.14 -0.58 26.31
C ASN A 88 -14.93 -0.51 25.36
N ILE A 89 -14.33 -1.65 24.99
CA ILE A 89 -13.23 -1.71 24.03
C ILE A 89 -13.68 -1.26 22.64
N LEU A 90 -14.86 -1.66 22.18
CA LEU A 90 -15.41 -1.24 20.89
C LEU A 90 -15.70 0.26 20.86
N GLN A 91 -16.23 0.82 21.96
CA GLN A 91 -16.45 2.25 22.11
C GLN A 91 -15.12 3.04 22.07
N LEU A 92 -14.08 2.56 22.76
CA LEU A 92 -12.76 3.20 22.71
C LEU A 92 -12.13 3.15 21.31
N ARG A 93 -12.28 2.03 20.60
CA ARG A 93 -11.85 1.90 19.19
C ARG A 93 -12.61 2.87 18.28
N LYS A 94 -13.92 3.01 18.47
CA LYS A 94 -14.75 3.96 17.73
C LYS A 94 -14.30 5.41 17.97
N ARG A 95 -14.15 5.80 19.26
CA ARG A 95 -13.65 7.13 19.65
C ARG A 95 -12.25 7.42 19.12
N ARG A 96 -11.33 6.41 19.15
CA ARG A 96 -9.98 6.55 18.57
C ARG A 96 -10.03 6.76 17.06
N LYS A 97 -10.94 6.08 16.35
CA LYS A 97 -11.15 6.25 14.91
C LYS A 97 -11.74 7.63 14.60
N GLU A 98 -12.71 8.10 15.41
CA GLU A 98 -13.32 9.42 15.28
C GLU A 98 -12.33 10.54 15.60
N ARG A 99 -11.48 10.40 16.64
CA ARG A 99 -10.40 11.36 16.93
C ARG A 99 -9.39 11.43 15.78
N LYS A 100 -8.98 10.28 15.21
CA LYS A 100 -8.12 10.29 14.01
C LYS A 100 -8.80 10.99 12.83
N SER A 101 -10.09 10.72 12.57
CA SER A 101 -10.82 11.39 11.49
C SER A 101 -11.05 12.88 11.75
N SER A 102 -11.20 13.29 13.02
CA SER A 102 -11.33 14.70 13.42
C SER A 102 -10.02 15.47 13.28
N ILE A 103 -8.88 14.84 13.59
CA ILE A 103 -7.55 15.45 13.38
C ILE A 103 -7.31 15.70 11.89
N TYR A 104 -7.72 14.77 11.03
CA TYR A 104 -7.65 14.97 9.57
C TYR A 104 -8.66 15.99 9.01
N LYS A 105 -9.76 16.29 9.75
CA LYS A 105 -10.76 17.28 9.33
C LYS A 105 -10.47 18.71 9.82
N LYS A 106 -9.57 18.89 10.77
CA LYS A 106 -9.32 20.20 11.42
C LYS A 106 -8.21 21.04 10.79
N THR A 107 -7.49 20.50 9.81
CA THR A 107 -6.69 21.31 8.91
C THR A 107 -7.56 21.66 7.70
N GLU A 108 -8.35 22.73 7.79
CA GLU A 108 -8.68 23.50 6.58
C GLU A 108 -7.32 23.79 5.91
N PRO A 109 -7.14 23.44 4.63
CA PRO A 109 -5.91 23.80 3.94
C PRO A 109 -5.80 25.31 4.03
N GLU A 110 -4.76 25.81 4.70
CA GLU A 110 -4.41 27.24 4.55
C GLU A 110 -4.37 27.53 3.05
N PRO A 111 -4.88 28.69 2.60
CA PRO A 111 -4.86 29.03 1.18
C PRO A 111 -3.42 28.85 0.70
N GLU A 112 -3.19 27.83 -0.15
CA GLU A 112 -1.86 27.53 -0.67
C GLU A 112 -1.36 28.78 -1.38
N THR A 113 -0.43 29.50 -0.74
CA THR A 113 0.21 30.65 -1.36
C THR A 113 1.10 30.11 -2.47
N VAL A 114 0.63 30.26 -3.70
CA VAL A 114 1.42 29.86 -4.87
C VAL A 114 2.62 30.81 -4.95
N PRO A 115 3.86 30.33 -4.89
CA PRO A 115 5.04 31.16 -4.92
C PRO A 115 5.14 31.92 -6.26
N GLU A 116 5.73 33.11 -6.26
CA GLU A 116 5.86 33.92 -7.48
C GLU A 116 6.67 33.23 -8.58
N THR A 117 7.70 32.48 -8.20
CA THR A 117 8.52 31.66 -9.10
C THR A 117 8.55 30.22 -8.64
N VAL A 118 8.39 29.29 -9.58
CA VAL A 118 8.45 27.84 -9.32
C VAL A 118 9.65 27.26 -10.06
N ASP A 119 10.63 26.76 -9.32
CA ASP A 119 11.76 26.03 -9.87
C ASP A 119 11.42 24.54 -10.10
N GLU A 120 12.29 23.82 -10.81
CA GLU A 120 12.08 22.40 -11.13
C GLU A 120 11.98 21.52 -9.87
N LEU A 121 12.74 21.85 -8.81
CA LEU A 121 12.73 21.07 -7.58
C LEU A 121 11.41 21.25 -6.83
N LEU A 122 10.94 22.48 -6.73
CA LEU A 122 9.64 22.81 -6.12
C LEU A 122 8.50 22.20 -6.94
N PHE A 123 8.57 22.25 -8.26
CA PHE A 123 7.62 21.59 -9.16
C PHE A 123 7.54 20.08 -8.89
N LEU A 124 8.69 19.37 -8.88
CA LEU A 124 8.71 17.93 -8.61
C LEU A 124 8.20 17.58 -7.21
N THR A 125 8.42 18.46 -6.23
CA THR A 125 7.89 18.31 -4.86
C THR A 125 6.38 18.54 -4.85
N ALA A 126 5.88 19.59 -5.50
CA ALA A 126 4.46 19.89 -5.63
C ALA A 126 3.68 18.73 -6.30
N VAL A 127 4.27 18.09 -7.31
CA VAL A 127 3.71 16.89 -7.94
C VAL A 127 3.56 15.73 -6.93
N MET A 128 4.56 15.52 -6.08
CA MET A 128 4.51 14.47 -5.04
C MET A 128 3.50 14.76 -3.92
N GLU A 129 3.25 16.04 -3.63
CA GLU A 129 2.33 16.53 -2.60
C GLU A 129 0.92 16.79 -3.13
N ASN A 130 0.68 16.56 -4.44
CA ASN A 130 -0.60 16.83 -5.12
C ASN A 130 -1.01 18.31 -5.10
N LYS A 131 -0.06 19.24 -5.11
CA LYS A 131 -0.31 20.68 -5.13
C LYS A 131 -0.56 21.16 -6.56
N LEU A 132 -1.77 20.93 -7.06
CA LEU A 132 -2.17 21.24 -8.42
C LEU A 132 -1.93 22.71 -8.81
N PRO A 133 -2.26 23.74 -7.97
CA PRO A 133 -2.04 25.14 -8.35
C PRO A 133 -0.57 25.49 -8.64
N VAL A 134 0.37 24.89 -7.89
CA VAL A 134 1.81 25.11 -8.11
C VAL A 134 2.29 24.44 -9.40
N VAL A 135 1.76 23.24 -9.69
CA VAL A 135 2.04 22.50 -10.93
C VAL A 135 1.52 23.27 -12.14
N GLU A 136 0.29 23.76 -12.08
CA GLU A 136 -0.33 24.56 -13.17
C GLU A 136 0.45 25.85 -13.41
N LYS A 137 0.83 26.55 -12.35
CA LYS A 137 1.66 27.76 -12.48
C LYS A 137 2.97 27.48 -13.19
N TYR A 138 3.72 26.44 -12.76
CA TYR A 138 4.97 26.07 -13.41
C TYR A 138 4.79 25.81 -14.91
N LEU A 139 3.74 25.07 -15.28
CA LEU A 139 3.45 24.74 -16.68
C LEU A 139 3.00 25.97 -17.48
N THR A 140 2.21 26.88 -16.91
CA THR A 140 1.77 28.13 -17.56
C THR A 140 2.89 29.13 -17.73
N ASP A 141 3.86 29.16 -16.82
CA ASP A 141 5.08 29.96 -16.92
C ASP A 141 6.08 29.40 -17.95
N GLY A 142 5.71 28.34 -18.70
CA GLY A 142 6.53 27.73 -19.74
C GLY A 142 7.58 26.74 -19.20
N GLY A 143 7.42 26.25 -17.98
CA GLY A 143 8.27 25.24 -17.39
C GLY A 143 8.21 23.91 -18.16
N ASN A 144 9.31 23.16 -18.13
CA ASN A 144 9.43 21.89 -18.85
C ASN A 144 8.58 20.79 -18.18
N PRO A 145 7.51 20.25 -18.82
CA PRO A 145 6.71 19.16 -18.25
C PRO A 145 7.48 17.85 -18.08
N ASN A 146 8.63 17.71 -18.77
CA ASN A 146 9.54 16.56 -18.67
C ASN A 146 10.71 16.79 -17.70
N ALA A 147 10.67 17.83 -16.86
CA ALA A 147 11.64 18.05 -15.81
C ALA A 147 11.78 16.77 -14.95
N ALA A 148 13.03 16.40 -14.67
CA ALA A 148 13.35 15.13 -14.03
C ALA A 148 14.41 15.29 -12.94
N ASP A 149 14.32 14.44 -11.94
CA ASP A 149 15.32 14.40 -10.87
C ASP A 149 16.63 13.73 -11.32
N ASN A 150 17.59 13.63 -10.39
CA ASN A 150 18.91 13.01 -10.62
C ASN A 150 18.83 11.53 -11.06
N PHE A 151 17.67 10.87 -10.86
CA PHE A 151 17.39 9.51 -11.31
C PHE A 151 16.62 9.46 -12.61
N GLN A 152 16.50 10.59 -13.32
CA GLN A 152 15.68 10.77 -14.54
C GLN A 152 14.19 10.44 -14.34
N ARG A 153 13.69 10.52 -13.08
CA ARG A 153 12.28 10.35 -12.78
C ARG A 153 11.57 11.67 -13.03
N THR A 154 10.73 11.69 -14.06
CA THR A 154 9.93 12.89 -14.39
C THR A 154 8.77 13.09 -13.43
N ALA A 155 8.13 14.25 -13.52
CA ALA A 155 6.89 14.56 -12.83
C ALA A 155 5.82 13.47 -13.06
N LEU A 156 5.70 12.98 -14.31
CA LEU A 156 4.74 11.92 -14.66
C LEU A 156 5.02 10.61 -13.92
N HIS A 157 6.28 10.18 -13.77
CA HIS A 157 6.64 8.99 -12.97
C HIS A 157 6.19 9.15 -11.51
N LYS A 158 6.48 10.31 -10.91
CA LYS A 158 6.16 10.61 -9.51
C LYS A 158 4.66 10.67 -9.27
N ALA A 159 3.91 11.37 -10.14
CA ALA A 159 2.46 11.46 -10.08
C ALA A 159 1.81 10.08 -10.26
N SER A 160 2.31 9.25 -11.18
CA SER A 160 1.83 7.90 -11.44
C SER A 160 2.01 6.98 -10.21
N PHE A 161 3.17 7.07 -9.53
CA PHE A 161 3.41 6.31 -8.30
C PHE A 161 2.46 6.68 -7.16
N LYS A 162 2.14 7.95 -7.03
CA LYS A 162 1.23 8.48 -6.00
C LYS A 162 -0.25 8.37 -6.38
N GLY A 163 -0.55 8.19 -7.66
CA GLY A 163 -1.92 8.13 -8.16
C GLY A 163 -2.60 9.51 -8.27
N HIS A 164 -1.82 10.58 -8.46
CA HIS A 164 -2.35 11.95 -8.60
C HIS A 164 -2.87 12.18 -10.02
N VAL A 165 -4.04 11.61 -10.31
CA VAL A 165 -4.62 11.54 -11.66
C VAL A 165 -4.80 12.92 -12.28
N GLU A 166 -5.24 13.91 -11.50
CA GLU A 166 -5.46 15.27 -12.03
C GLU A 166 -4.15 15.94 -12.42
N VAL A 167 -3.11 15.79 -11.59
CA VAL A 167 -1.76 16.26 -11.92
C VAL A 167 -1.25 15.57 -13.18
N MET A 168 -1.44 14.24 -13.30
CA MET A 168 -1.05 13.49 -14.50
C MET A 168 -1.75 13.99 -15.75
N ARG A 169 -3.05 14.28 -15.66
CA ARG A 169 -3.84 14.85 -16.77
C ARG A 169 -3.25 16.17 -17.24
N ARG A 170 -2.97 17.09 -16.32
CA ARG A 170 -2.35 18.39 -16.63
C ARG A 170 -0.96 18.25 -17.25
N LEU A 171 -0.14 17.31 -16.74
CA LEU A 171 1.17 17.04 -17.31
C LEU A 171 1.08 16.51 -18.75
N LEU A 172 0.15 15.60 -19.03
CA LEU A 172 -0.05 15.03 -20.36
C LEU A 172 -0.59 16.09 -21.34
N GLU A 173 -1.53 16.94 -20.89
CA GLU A 173 -2.03 18.10 -21.67
C GLU A 173 -0.90 19.10 -22.00
N ALA A 174 0.04 19.29 -21.08
CA ALA A 174 1.22 20.14 -21.30
C ALA A 174 2.32 19.47 -22.16
N GLY A 175 2.09 18.25 -22.66
CA GLY A 175 3.02 17.53 -23.54
C GLY A 175 4.08 16.71 -22.81
N ALA A 176 3.81 16.24 -21.59
CA ALA A 176 4.71 15.29 -20.94
C ALA A 176 4.86 14.01 -21.75
N ALA A 177 6.10 13.55 -21.94
CA ALA A 177 6.39 12.34 -22.69
C ALA A 177 6.00 11.08 -21.90
N ILE A 178 4.98 10.38 -22.39
CA ILE A 178 4.39 9.22 -21.70
C ILE A 178 5.34 8.03 -21.62
N GLU A 179 6.21 7.85 -22.64
CA GLU A 179 7.18 6.75 -22.74
C GLU A 179 8.58 7.12 -22.21
N GLN A 180 8.70 8.26 -21.51
CA GLN A 180 9.98 8.64 -20.90
C GLN A 180 10.42 7.55 -19.92
N LYS A 181 11.71 7.22 -19.95
CA LYS A 181 12.33 6.20 -19.09
C LYS A 181 13.20 6.84 -18.02
N ASP A 182 13.15 6.29 -16.83
CA ASP A 182 14.06 6.65 -15.73
C ASP A 182 15.42 5.93 -15.88
N LYS A 183 16.35 6.12 -14.94
CA LYS A 183 17.67 5.44 -14.97
C LYS A 183 17.59 3.91 -14.92
N LEU A 184 16.47 3.35 -14.48
CA LEU A 184 16.17 1.92 -14.48
C LEU A 184 15.39 1.50 -15.72
N GLU A 185 15.25 2.36 -16.72
CA GLU A 185 14.46 2.15 -17.93
C GLU A 185 12.96 1.91 -17.65
N ALA A 186 12.49 2.20 -16.42
CA ALA A 186 11.10 2.09 -16.05
C ALA A 186 10.31 3.28 -16.59
N THR A 187 9.12 3.03 -17.14
CA THR A 187 8.17 4.05 -17.62
C THR A 187 7.15 4.41 -16.55
N ALA A 188 6.34 5.44 -16.80
CA ALA A 188 5.24 5.84 -15.92
C ALA A 188 4.28 4.67 -15.60
N VAL A 189 4.05 3.74 -16.55
CA VAL A 189 3.22 2.54 -16.33
C VAL A 189 3.82 1.61 -15.27
N HIS A 190 5.14 1.39 -15.29
CA HIS A 190 5.82 0.62 -14.23
C HIS A 190 5.66 1.29 -12.87
N TRP A 191 5.73 2.63 -12.81
CA TRP A 191 5.57 3.38 -11.58
C TRP A 191 4.13 3.37 -11.05
N ALA A 192 3.12 3.44 -11.93
CA ALA A 192 1.70 3.28 -11.55
C ALA A 192 1.46 1.88 -10.96
N CYS A 193 2.02 0.83 -11.59
CA CYS A 193 1.95 -0.54 -11.08
C CYS A 193 2.66 -0.71 -9.75
N ARG A 194 3.82 -0.06 -9.55
CA ARG A 194 4.56 -0.06 -8.29
C ARG A 194 3.79 0.62 -7.16
N GLY A 195 3.08 1.72 -7.47
CA GLY A 195 2.24 2.45 -6.52
C GLY A 195 0.89 1.78 -6.27
N GLY A 196 0.47 0.84 -7.12
CA GLY A 196 -0.84 0.19 -7.02
C GLY A 196 -2.01 1.10 -7.40
N CYS A 197 -1.74 2.14 -8.18
CA CYS A 197 -2.72 3.16 -8.50
C CYS A 197 -3.46 2.80 -9.80
N LEU A 198 -4.54 2.02 -9.69
CA LEU A 198 -5.35 1.61 -10.84
C LEU A 198 -5.86 2.79 -11.68
N PRO A 199 -6.40 3.89 -11.12
CA PRO A 199 -6.85 5.02 -11.94
C PRO A 199 -5.71 5.70 -12.74
N ALA A 200 -4.52 5.76 -12.15
CA ALA A 200 -3.34 6.29 -12.84
C ALA A 200 -2.90 5.37 -13.99
N LEU A 201 -2.92 4.06 -13.77
CA LEU A 201 -2.64 3.05 -14.78
C LEU A 201 -3.62 3.13 -15.95
N GLN A 202 -4.93 3.23 -15.67
CA GLN A 202 -5.97 3.38 -16.68
C GLN A 202 -5.74 4.64 -17.52
N LEU A 203 -5.53 5.79 -16.88
CA LEU A 203 -5.25 7.04 -17.60
C LEU A 203 -4.05 6.90 -18.55
N LEU A 204 -2.95 6.28 -18.12
CA LEU A 204 -1.77 6.09 -18.97
C LEU A 204 -2.07 5.19 -20.18
N LEU A 205 -2.79 4.09 -19.97
CA LEU A 205 -3.15 3.17 -21.05
C LEU A 205 -4.14 3.82 -22.03
N ASP A 206 -5.10 4.59 -21.56
CA ASP A 206 -6.04 5.36 -22.39
C ASP A 206 -5.32 6.40 -23.24
N GLN A 207 -4.21 6.95 -22.74
CA GLN A 207 -3.33 7.87 -23.49
C GLN A 207 -2.30 7.17 -24.39
N GLY A 208 -2.43 5.84 -24.56
CA GLY A 208 -1.63 5.05 -25.46
C GLY A 208 -0.27 4.59 -24.92
N ALA A 209 -0.07 4.57 -23.62
CA ALA A 209 1.13 4.00 -23.02
C ALA A 209 1.27 2.51 -23.30
N LYS A 210 2.50 2.05 -23.53
CA LYS A 210 2.81 0.68 -23.91
C LYS A 210 2.80 -0.25 -22.69
N ILE A 211 1.92 -1.25 -22.70
CA ILE A 211 1.87 -2.30 -21.66
C ILE A 211 3.06 -3.26 -21.75
N THR A 212 3.73 -3.33 -22.89
CA THR A 212 4.85 -4.25 -23.17
C THR A 212 6.22 -3.65 -22.88
N SER A 213 6.27 -2.39 -22.39
CA SER A 213 7.52 -1.72 -22.03
C SER A 213 8.33 -2.56 -21.04
N ARG A 214 9.65 -2.55 -21.21
CA ARG A 214 10.56 -3.32 -20.34
C ARG A 214 11.53 -2.40 -19.64
N ASP A 215 11.74 -2.68 -18.35
CA ASP A 215 12.74 -2.01 -17.53
C ASP A 215 14.15 -2.63 -17.73
N LYS A 216 15.14 -2.16 -16.99
CA LYS A 216 16.52 -2.64 -17.05
C LYS A 216 16.68 -4.12 -16.68
N LEU A 217 15.75 -4.67 -15.91
CA LEU A 217 15.66 -6.09 -15.59
C LEU A 217 14.84 -6.88 -16.61
N GLN A 218 14.46 -6.26 -17.74
CA GLN A 218 13.54 -6.82 -18.72
C GLN A 218 12.15 -7.16 -18.14
N SER A 219 11.83 -6.61 -16.95
CA SER A 219 10.53 -6.78 -16.32
C SER A 219 9.48 -5.95 -17.02
N THR A 220 8.30 -6.50 -17.23
CA THR A 220 7.12 -5.78 -17.73
C THR A 220 6.38 -5.10 -16.58
N PRO A 221 5.48 -4.15 -16.83
CA PRO A 221 4.60 -3.60 -15.80
C PRO A 221 3.85 -4.67 -15.00
N LEU A 222 3.49 -5.79 -15.64
CA LEU A 222 2.84 -6.92 -14.98
C LEU A 222 3.76 -7.59 -13.94
N HIS A 223 5.06 -7.79 -14.23
CA HIS A 223 6.03 -8.27 -13.23
C HIS A 223 6.06 -7.33 -12.01
N VAL A 224 6.09 -6.01 -12.25
CA VAL A 224 6.10 -5.03 -11.16
C VAL A 224 4.83 -5.09 -10.33
N ALA A 225 3.64 -5.16 -10.95
CA ALA A 225 2.36 -5.29 -10.25
C ALA A 225 2.31 -6.55 -9.38
N VAL A 226 2.82 -7.68 -9.90
CA VAL A 226 2.90 -8.97 -9.19
C VAL A 226 3.85 -8.87 -7.99
N ARG A 227 5.06 -8.35 -8.18
CA ARG A 227 6.07 -8.19 -7.11
C ARG A 227 5.57 -7.29 -6.00
N THR A 228 4.86 -6.21 -6.32
CA THR A 228 4.30 -5.29 -5.33
C THR A 228 2.98 -5.80 -4.73
N GLY A 229 2.29 -6.73 -5.40
CA GLY A 229 1.08 -7.40 -4.90
C GLY A 229 -0.22 -6.68 -5.22
N HIS A 230 -0.21 -5.80 -6.21
CA HIS A 230 -1.38 -5.03 -6.64
C HIS A 230 -2.21 -5.84 -7.64
N CYS A 231 -3.15 -6.65 -7.11
CA CYS A 231 -3.96 -7.57 -7.92
C CYS A 231 -4.84 -6.84 -8.95
N GLU A 232 -5.42 -5.71 -8.56
CA GLU A 232 -6.28 -4.91 -9.45
C GLU A 232 -5.52 -4.37 -10.67
N CYS A 233 -4.29 -3.86 -10.44
CA CYS A 233 -3.42 -3.41 -11.54
C CYS A 233 -2.98 -4.58 -12.42
N ALA A 234 -2.64 -5.72 -11.83
CA ALA A 234 -2.26 -6.91 -12.58
C ALA A 234 -3.41 -7.43 -13.45
N GLU A 235 -4.61 -7.53 -12.88
CA GLU A 235 -5.82 -7.95 -13.58
C GLU A 235 -6.15 -7.01 -14.74
N HIS A 236 -6.09 -5.70 -14.51
CA HIS A 236 -6.33 -4.71 -15.55
C HIS A 236 -5.32 -4.81 -16.70
N LEU A 237 -4.02 -4.96 -16.39
CA LEU A 237 -2.99 -5.17 -17.43
C LEU A 237 -3.26 -6.42 -18.28
N ILE A 238 -3.67 -7.53 -17.65
CA ILE A 238 -4.00 -8.76 -18.35
C ILE A 238 -5.21 -8.54 -19.27
N HIS A 239 -6.25 -7.88 -18.82
CA HIS A 239 -7.41 -7.51 -19.66
C HIS A 239 -7.02 -6.61 -20.84
N CYS A 240 -6.04 -5.73 -20.65
CA CYS A 240 -5.50 -4.90 -21.73
C CYS A 240 -4.53 -5.66 -22.68
N GLY A 241 -4.32 -6.98 -22.45
CA GLY A 241 -3.52 -7.83 -23.32
C GLY A 241 -2.06 -8.00 -22.92
N ALA A 242 -1.71 -7.76 -21.65
CA ALA A 242 -0.36 -8.08 -21.15
C ALA A 242 -0.11 -9.60 -21.21
N ASP A 243 1.08 -9.97 -21.70
CA ASP A 243 1.49 -11.38 -21.74
C ASP A 243 1.77 -11.92 -20.35
N VAL A 244 0.91 -12.84 -19.89
CA VAL A 244 0.99 -13.50 -18.58
C VAL A 244 2.23 -14.40 -18.47
N ASN A 245 2.81 -14.82 -19.60
CA ASN A 245 3.97 -15.69 -19.65
C ASN A 245 5.26 -14.94 -20.08
N ALA A 246 5.22 -13.61 -20.09
CA ALA A 246 6.40 -12.80 -20.35
C ALA A 246 7.53 -13.17 -19.38
N LYS A 247 8.76 -13.25 -19.91
CA LYS A 247 9.96 -13.53 -19.13
C LYS A 247 10.75 -12.26 -18.89
N ASP A 248 11.31 -12.12 -17.70
CA ASP A 248 12.28 -11.11 -17.36
C ASP A 248 13.72 -11.54 -17.75
N ARG A 249 14.73 -10.79 -17.30
CA ARG A 249 16.15 -11.08 -17.61
C ARG A 249 16.63 -12.42 -17.04
N ASP A 250 16.09 -12.85 -15.90
CA ASP A 250 16.46 -14.11 -15.25
C ASP A 250 15.63 -15.30 -15.82
N GLY A 251 14.82 -15.02 -16.85
CA GLY A 251 13.91 -15.98 -17.45
C GLY A 251 12.69 -16.30 -16.58
N ASP A 252 12.51 -15.57 -15.48
CA ASP A 252 11.37 -15.72 -14.60
C ASP A 252 10.10 -15.16 -15.25
N THR A 253 9.01 -15.90 -15.16
CA THR A 253 7.68 -15.42 -15.50
C THR A 253 7.05 -14.75 -14.28
N VAL A 254 5.98 -14.00 -14.50
CA VAL A 254 5.20 -13.39 -13.40
C VAL A 254 4.72 -14.43 -12.36
N MET A 255 4.54 -15.70 -12.79
CA MET A 255 4.20 -16.79 -11.87
C MET A 255 5.36 -17.16 -10.95
N HIS A 256 6.62 -17.18 -11.44
CA HIS A 256 7.80 -17.37 -10.59
C HIS A 256 7.88 -16.30 -9.50
N ASP A 257 7.64 -15.03 -9.86
CA ASP A 257 7.61 -13.92 -8.92
C ASP A 257 6.49 -14.08 -7.88
N ALA A 258 5.27 -14.41 -8.31
CA ALA A 258 4.13 -14.61 -7.42
C ALA A 258 4.38 -15.73 -6.39
N VAL A 259 5.02 -16.81 -6.83
CA VAL A 259 5.40 -17.96 -5.99
C VAL A 259 6.51 -17.58 -5.01
N ARG A 260 7.58 -16.94 -5.49
CA ARG A 260 8.72 -16.52 -4.66
C ARG A 260 8.29 -15.61 -3.50
N ILE A 261 7.33 -14.72 -3.75
CA ILE A 261 6.82 -13.75 -2.75
C ILE A 261 5.63 -14.32 -1.96
N ASN A 262 5.21 -15.55 -2.24
CA ASN A 262 4.09 -16.21 -1.56
C ASN A 262 2.74 -15.47 -1.68
N ARG A 263 2.43 -14.93 -2.87
CA ARG A 263 1.23 -14.12 -3.16
C ARG A 263 0.07 -15.00 -3.64
N PHE A 264 -0.64 -15.70 -2.72
CA PHE A 264 -1.72 -16.64 -3.07
C PHE A 264 -2.83 -16.05 -3.95
N LYS A 265 -3.30 -14.84 -3.65
CA LYS A 265 -4.33 -14.18 -4.49
C LYS A 265 -3.83 -13.96 -5.91
N MET A 266 -2.58 -13.51 -6.04
CA MET A 266 -1.94 -13.27 -7.33
C MET A 266 -1.72 -14.57 -8.10
N MET A 267 -1.25 -15.64 -7.43
CA MET A 267 -1.10 -16.96 -8.05
C MET A 267 -2.43 -17.47 -8.63
N LYS A 268 -3.52 -17.38 -7.84
CA LYS A 268 -4.86 -17.78 -8.31
C LYS A 268 -5.29 -16.97 -9.55
N LEU A 269 -5.15 -15.65 -9.48
CA LEU A 269 -5.46 -14.76 -10.60
C LEU A 269 -4.68 -15.15 -11.85
N LEU A 270 -3.36 -15.28 -11.74
CA LEU A 270 -2.51 -15.63 -12.88
C LEU A 270 -2.88 -17.00 -13.48
N MET A 271 -3.21 -18.00 -12.64
CA MET A 271 -3.66 -19.32 -13.11
C MET A 271 -4.99 -19.24 -13.86
N MET A 272 -5.94 -18.42 -13.40
CA MET A 272 -7.22 -18.19 -14.10
C MET A 272 -7.00 -17.60 -15.50
N TYR A 273 -5.98 -16.77 -15.67
CA TYR A 273 -5.62 -16.17 -16.97
C TYR A 273 -4.58 -16.97 -17.76
N GLY A 274 -4.35 -18.24 -17.40
CA GLY A 274 -3.55 -19.17 -18.20
C GLY A 274 -2.04 -19.04 -18.02
N ALA A 275 -1.57 -18.55 -16.89
CA ALA A 275 -0.13 -18.57 -16.59
C ALA A 275 0.41 -20.00 -16.58
N SER A 276 1.54 -20.22 -17.26
CA SER A 276 2.19 -21.51 -17.35
C SER A 276 2.89 -21.87 -16.05
N LEU A 277 2.64 -23.09 -15.55
CA LEU A 277 3.33 -23.66 -14.38
C LEU A 277 4.54 -24.51 -14.77
N SER A 278 4.71 -24.80 -16.08
CA SER A 278 5.78 -25.65 -16.60
C SER A 278 6.93 -24.87 -17.25
N THR A 279 6.78 -23.56 -17.41
CA THR A 279 7.82 -22.72 -17.99
C THR A 279 9.03 -22.68 -17.06
N LYS A 280 10.21 -22.96 -17.65
CA LYS A 280 11.49 -22.93 -16.90
C LYS A 280 12.17 -21.56 -17.06
N ASN A 281 12.75 -21.07 -15.97
CA ASN A 281 13.62 -19.89 -15.96
C ASN A 281 15.06 -20.23 -16.44
N CYS A 282 16.01 -19.30 -16.35
CA CYS A 282 17.40 -19.52 -16.75
C CYS A 282 18.13 -20.54 -15.88
N ASP A 283 17.69 -20.77 -14.63
CA ASP A 283 18.20 -21.84 -13.75
C ASP A 283 17.61 -23.21 -14.10
N GLY A 284 16.75 -23.30 -15.09
CA GLY A 284 16.04 -24.53 -15.46
C GLY A 284 14.91 -24.93 -14.52
N LYS A 285 14.50 -24.04 -13.60
CA LYS A 285 13.45 -24.27 -12.59
C LYS A 285 12.09 -23.79 -13.07
N THR A 286 11.06 -24.59 -12.81
CA THR A 286 9.66 -24.18 -12.95
C THR A 286 9.20 -23.35 -11.74
N PRO A 287 8.06 -22.61 -11.82
CA PRO A 287 7.51 -21.90 -10.66
C PRO A 287 7.35 -22.78 -9.42
N LEU A 288 6.97 -24.04 -9.58
CA LEU A 288 6.83 -24.99 -8.48
C LEU A 288 8.19 -25.36 -7.84
N GLU A 289 9.24 -25.49 -8.66
CA GLU A 289 10.59 -25.82 -8.21
C GLU A 289 11.32 -24.63 -7.55
N THR A 290 10.80 -23.40 -7.71
CA THR A 290 11.31 -22.21 -7.01
C THR A 290 10.75 -22.05 -5.60
N LEU A 291 9.80 -22.90 -5.18
CA LEU A 291 9.23 -22.87 -3.84
C LEU A 291 10.25 -23.22 -2.77
N TYR A 292 10.25 -22.45 -1.69
CA TYR A 292 10.98 -22.80 -0.48
C TYR A 292 10.25 -23.89 0.31
N SER A 293 10.99 -24.68 1.10
CA SER A 293 10.45 -25.80 1.89
C SER A 293 9.30 -25.40 2.84
N TRP A 294 9.30 -24.16 3.32
CA TRP A 294 8.28 -23.61 4.24
C TRP A 294 7.00 -23.14 3.53
N GLN A 295 6.97 -23.05 2.18
CA GLN A 295 5.83 -22.54 1.41
C GLN A 295 4.80 -23.63 1.10
N ASN A 296 4.41 -24.45 2.07
CA ASN A 296 3.48 -25.57 1.89
C ASN A 296 2.12 -25.17 1.30
N GLY A 297 1.58 -23.98 1.68
CA GLY A 297 0.31 -23.50 1.14
C GLY A 297 0.36 -23.20 -0.35
N ALA A 298 1.45 -22.59 -0.85
CA ALA A 298 1.65 -22.34 -2.28
C ALA A 298 1.80 -23.66 -3.04
N LYS A 299 2.54 -24.61 -2.48
CA LYS A 299 2.72 -25.94 -3.06
C LYS A 299 1.37 -26.68 -3.24
N SER A 300 0.56 -26.70 -2.18
CA SER A 300 -0.77 -27.34 -2.24
C SER A 300 -1.66 -26.68 -3.31
N LEU A 301 -1.66 -25.35 -3.38
CA LEU A 301 -2.47 -24.62 -4.35
C LEU A 301 -2.05 -24.92 -5.79
N LEU A 302 -0.76 -24.96 -6.08
CA LEU A 302 -0.24 -25.22 -7.42
C LEU A 302 -0.44 -26.70 -7.83
N CYS A 303 -0.27 -27.63 -6.88
CA CYS A 303 -0.50 -29.07 -7.16
C CYS A 303 -1.97 -29.37 -7.42
N ASN A 304 -2.89 -28.81 -6.63
CA ASN A 304 -4.32 -29.05 -6.81
C ASN A 304 -4.83 -28.50 -8.15
N PHE A 305 -4.36 -27.32 -8.55
CA PHE A 305 -4.75 -26.73 -9.83
C PHE A 305 -4.30 -27.55 -11.04
N ASN A 306 -3.14 -28.22 -10.96
CA ASN A 306 -2.69 -29.13 -12.02
C ASN A 306 -3.54 -30.41 -12.15
N GLN A 307 -4.25 -30.82 -11.08
CA GLN A 307 -5.12 -32.00 -11.09
C GLN A 307 -6.52 -31.70 -11.61
N GLU A 308 -6.95 -30.43 -11.59
CA GLU A 308 -8.28 -30.00 -12.02
C GLU A 308 -8.34 -29.62 -13.52
N LYS A 309 -7.22 -29.62 -14.24
CA LYS A 309 -7.25 -29.49 -15.70
C LYS A 309 -7.56 -30.83 -16.32
N PRO A 310 -8.74 -30.98 -17.04
CA PRO A 310 -9.11 -32.20 -17.75
C PRO A 310 -8.14 -32.50 -18.91
#